data_ef4343deece3a668e04c57bf54fbe4b6
#
_entry.id   ef4343deece3a668e04c57bf54fbe4b6
#
_cell.length_a   1.000
_cell.length_b   1.000
_cell.length_c   1.000
_cell.angle_alpha   90.00
_cell.angle_beta   90.00
_cell.angle_gamma   90.00
#
_symmetry.space_group_name_H-M   'P 1'
#
loop_
_entity.id
_entity.type
_entity.pdbx_description
1 polymer ?
#
loop_
_entity_poly.entity_id
_entity_poly.type
_entity_poly.pdbx_seq_one_letter_code
_entity_poly.pdbx_strand_id
1 'polypeptide(L)'
;DHRPVIYEKYSYYLFHKPAGCVTARCDRLNRTVMDFFPESMRKEFAPVGRLDKDTEGFLLITNDGELTHRLLSPAYYVKKTYFVQVDQKIPDTTAGQFAEGVDIGDEKRTLPADLKILGDREAELTISEGRFHQVKRMFASVGCKVTYLKRISMGTLTLGTLEKATYRKLTEQELASLKKEAENKQSSGV
;
A
#
# COMPACT_ATOMS: atom_id res chain seq x y z
N ASP A 1 -7.36 26.41 36.58
CA ASP A 1 -7.30 25.08 35.95
C ASP A 1 -6.50 25.10 34.66
N HIS A 2 -5.17 25.07 34.79
CA HIS A 2 -4.28 24.90 33.67
C HIS A 2 -4.13 23.42 33.35
N ARG A 3 -5.08 22.83 32.62
CA ARG A 3 -4.85 21.53 32.00
C ARG A 3 -3.88 21.73 30.84
N PRO A 4 -2.76 21.00 30.77
CA PRO A 4 -1.87 21.09 29.64
C PRO A 4 -2.64 20.68 28.37
N VAL A 5 -2.72 21.58 27.38
CA VAL A 5 -3.24 21.27 26.07
C VAL A 5 -2.22 20.34 25.42
N ILE A 6 -2.55 19.05 25.32
CA ILE A 6 -1.73 18.09 24.60
C ILE A 6 -2.00 18.32 23.12
N TYR A 7 -1.10 19.04 22.46
CA TYR A 7 -1.08 19.09 21.00
C TYR A 7 -0.57 17.74 20.50
N GLU A 8 -1.42 17.00 19.80
CA GLU A 8 -0.96 15.84 19.07
C GLU A 8 0.05 16.32 18.01
N LYS A 9 1.32 15.93 18.16
CA LYS A 9 2.40 16.32 17.25
C LYS A 9 2.16 15.75 15.86
N TYR A 10 1.58 14.54 15.77
CA TYR A 10 1.33 13.84 14.51
C TYR A 10 -0.12 13.40 14.41
N SER A 11 -0.61 13.37 13.17
CA SER A 11 -1.93 12.83 12.85
C SER A 11 -1.82 11.81 11.72
N TYR A 12 -2.73 10.86 11.71
CA TYR A 12 -2.69 9.69 10.82
C TYR A 12 -4.07 9.46 10.22
N TYR A 13 -4.13 9.39 8.90
CA TYR A 13 -5.37 9.20 8.16
C TYR A 13 -5.27 7.99 7.25
N LEU A 14 -6.36 7.24 7.18
CA LEU A 14 -6.58 6.24 6.15
C LEU A 14 -7.39 6.89 5.04
N PHE A 15 -6.87 6.84 3.82
CA PHE A 15 -7.52 7.35 2.62
C PHE A 15 -7.81 6.21 1.66
N HIS A 16 -9.02 6.17 1.12
CA HIS A 16 -9.38 5.26 0.02
C HIS A 16 -9.13 5.97 -1.30
N LYS A 17 -7.93 5.79 -1.84
CA LYS A 17 -7.52 6.44 -3.09
C LYS A 17 -8.38 5.94 -4.25
N PRO A 18 -9.03 6.85 -5.01
CA PRO A 18 -9.65 6.49 -6.29
C PRO A 18 -8.61 6.41 -7.40
N ALA A 19 -8.98 5.77 -8.53
CA ALA A 19 -8.19 5.87 -9.75
C ALA A 19 -8.23 7.30 -10.32
N GLY A 20 -7.22 7.67 -11.10
CA GLY A 20 -7.16 8.94 -11.81
C GLY A 20 -6.39 10.05 -11.13
N CYS A 21 -5.93 9.87 -9.89
CA CYS A 21 -5.05 10.80 -9.20
C CYS A 21 -3.69 10.17 -8.89
N VAL A 22 -2.65 10.99 -8.88
CA VAL A 22 -1.28 10.55 -8.61
C VAL A 22 -0.96 10.65 -7.13
N THR A 23 -0.08 9.78 -6.66
CA THR A 23 0.39 9.75 -5.27
C THR A 23 1.56 10.71 -5.11
N ALA A 24 1.26 12.00 -4.97
CA ALA A 24 2.24 13.07 -4.77
C ALA A 24 1.64 14.16 -3.89
N ARG A 25 2.48 15.02 -3.35
CA ARG A 25 2.01 16.19 -2.58
C ARG A 25 1.44 17.27 -3.51
N CYS A 26 2.06 17.44 -4.67
CA CYS A 26 1.63 18.37 -5.72
C CYS A 26 2.08 17.84 -7.08
N ASP A 27 1.36 18.22 -8.12
CA ASP A 27 1.69 17.91 -9.51
C ASP A 27 1.10 18.98 -10.41
N ARG A 28 1.83 19.36 -11.47
CA ARG A 28 1.40 20.44 -12.38
C ARG A 28 0.31 20.01 -13.36
N LEU A 29 0.28 18.73 -13.71
CA LEU A 29 -0.56 18.20 -14.78
C LEU A 29 -1.69 17.30 -14.25
N ASN A 30 -1.52 16.71 -13.08
CA ASN A 30 -2.43 15.72 -12.55
C ASN A 30 -3.02 16.15 -11.21
N ARG A 31 -4.27 15.75 -10.99
CA ARG A 31 -4.84 15.78 -9.66
C ARG A 31 -4.06 14.82 -8.75
N THR A 32 -3.76 15.25 -7.53
CA THR A 32 -3.04 14.43 -6.55
C THR A 32 -3.96 13.92 -5.46
N VAL A 33 -3.50 12.93 -4.71
CA VAL A 33 -4.22 12.44 -3.52
C VAL A 33 -4.43 13.53 -2.48
N MET A 34 -3.52 14.50 -2.39
CA MET A 34 -3.64 15.60 -1.43
C MET A 34 -4.73 16.61 -1.78
N ASP A 35 -5.20 16.63 -3.03
CA ASP A 35 -6.32 17.50 -3.45
C ASP A 35 -7.65 17.10 -2.81
N PHE A 36 -7.75 15.89 -2.25
CA PHE A 36 -8.91 15.41 -1.49
C PHE A 36 -8.93 15.89 -0.04
N PHE A 37 -7.84 16.53 0.41
CA PHE A 37 -7.69 17.02 1.78
C PHE A 37 -7.77 18.54 1.83
N PRO A 38 -8.16 19.13 2.98
CA PRO A 38 -8.16 20.57 3.16
C PRO A 38 -6.80 21.18 2.86
N GLU A 39 -6.79 22.37 2.29
CA GLU A 39 -5.56 23.09 1.91
C GLU A 39 -4.58 23.25 3.09
N SER A 40 -5.12 23.45 4.30
CA SER A 40 -4.32 23.56 5.54
C SER A 40 -3.47 22.31 5.83
N MET A 41 -3.88 21.13 5.35
CA MET A 41 -3.14 19.88 5.55
C MET A 41 -2.05 19.65 4.51
N ARG A 42 -2.18 20.23 3.32
CA ARG A 42 -1.32 19.90 2.16
C ARG A 42 0.15 20.23 2.34
N LYS A 43 0.48 21.20 3.22
CA LYS A 43 1.87 21.60 3.48
C LYS A 43 2.62 20.64 4.39
N GLU A 44 1.92 20.03 5.36
CA GLU A 44 2.53 19.22 6.41
C GLU A 44 2.34 17.71 6.20
N PHE A 45 1.27 17.33 5.52
CA PHE A 45 0.90 15.93 5.31
C PHE A 45 1.39 15.41 3.96
N ALA A 46 1.70 14.12 3.93
CA ALA A 46 2.13 13.44 2.73
C ALA A 46 1.63 11.99 2.71
N PRO A 47 1.46 11.40 1.52
CA PRO A 47 1.14 9.98 1.42
C PRO A 47 2.32 9.12 1.87
N VAL A 48 2.01 7.99 2.51
CA VAL A 48 2.96 6.95 2.89
C VAL A 48 3.11 5.98 1.73
N GLY A 49 4.15 6.16 0.94
CA GLY A 49 4.40 5.38 -0.25
C GLY A 49 3.61 5.85 -1.46
N ARG A 50 3.56 5.01 -2.46
CA ARG A 50 2.97 5.35 -3.75
C ARG A 50 2.08 4.22 -4.24
N LEU A 51 0.92 4.60 -4.76
CA LEU A 51 0.07 3.78 -5.60
C LEU A 51 0.08 4.38 -7.01
N ASP A 52 0.03 3.54 -8.03
CA ASP A 52 -0.06 4.00 -9.41
C ASP A 52 -1.33 4.83 -9.63
N LYS A 53 -1.34 5.67 -10.66
CA LYS A 53 -2.47 6.54 -10.99
C LYS A 53 -3.78 5.75 -11.12
N ASP A 54 -3.74 4.58 -11.73
CA ASP A 54 -4.89 3.69 -11.96
C ASP A 54 -5.15 2.70 -10.82
N THR A 55 -4.31 2.66 -9.80
CA THR A 55 -4.49 1.79 -8.63
C THR A 55 -5.34 2.49 -7.59
N GLU A 56 -6.27 1.74 -7.01
CA GLU A 56 -7.17 2.20 -5.96
C GLU A 56 -6.77 1.65 -4.58
N GLY A 57 -7.38 2.20 -3.54
CA GLY A 57 -7.46 1.56 -2.24
C GLY A 57 -6.68 2.21 -1.13
N PHE A 58 -6.18 1.37 -0.25
CA PHE A 58 -5.54 1.72 1.01
C PHE A 58 -4.31 2.60 0.83
N LEU A 59 -4.35 3.81 1.37
CA LEU A 59 -3.22 4.74 1.39
C LEU A 59 -3.22 5.51 2.71
N LEU A 60 -2.11 5.48 3.42
CA LEU A 60 -1.93 6.27 4.63
C LEU A 60 -1.46 7.67 4.29
N ILE A 61 -1.99 8.66 5.00
CA ILE A 61 -1.60 10.06 4.91
C ILE A 61 -1.20 10.53 6.31
N THR A 62 0.00 11.06 6.48
CA THR A 62 0.49 11.48 7.79
C THR A 62 1.55 12.59 7.66
N ASN A 63 1.77 13.30 8.76
CA ASN A 63 2.89 14.22 8.93
C ASN A 63 4.03 13.63 9.77
N ASP A 64 3.96 12.33 10.10
CA ASP A 64 5.00 11.59 10.82
C ASP A 64 6.02 11.00 9.84
N GLY A 65 7.06 11.78 9.52
CA GLY A 65 8.08 11.37 8.55
C GLY A 65 8.93 10.17 9.00
N GLU A 66 9.17 10.02 10.30
CA GLU A 66 9.94 8.89 10.83
C GLU A 66 9.18 7.57 10.67
N LEU A 67 7.89 7.55 11.02
CA LEU A 67 7.05 6.38 10.82
C LEU A 67 6.92 6.02 9.33
N THR A 68 6.72 7.03 8.47
CA THR A 68 6.70 6.86 7.01
C THR A 68 7.96 6.17 6.51
N HIS A 69 9.12 6.64 6.92
CA HIS A 69 10.41 6.06 6.53
C HIS A 69 10.52 4.59 6.94
N ARG A 70 10.11 4.25 8.15
CA ARG A 70 10.14 2.87 8.65
C ARG A 70 9.16 1.97 7.90
N LEU A 71 7.93 2.43 7.66
CA LEU A 71 6.92 1.65 6.94
C LEU A 71 7.31 1.35 5.49
N LEU A 72 8.08 2.24 4.87
CA LEU A 72 8.54 2.09 3.49
C LEU A 72 9.88 1.38 3.37
N SER A 73 10.62 1.24 4.46
CA SER A 73 11.93 0.58 4.46
C SER A 73 11.78 -0.92 4.20
N PRO A 74 12.55 -1.50 3.24
CA PRO A 74 12.54 -2.93 2.99
C PRO A 74 12.92 -3.77 4.21
N ALA A 75 13.68 -3.21 5.17
CA ALA A 75 14.12 -3.90 6.37
C ALA A 75 12.98 -4.34 7.30
N TYR A 76 11.81 -3.74 7.20
CA TYR A 76 10.65 -4.06 8.04
C TYR A 76 9.67 -5.03 7.39
N TYR A 77 9.78 -5.28 6.10
CA TYR A 77 8.94 -6.23 5.35
C TYR A 77 7.43 -6.09 5.63
N VAL A 78 6.93 -4.86 5.73
CA VAL A 78 5.52 -4.61 6.00
C VAL A 78 4.68 -5.18 4.85
N LYS A 79 3.79 -6.12 5.17
CA LYS A 79 2.95 -6.79 4.20
C LYS A 79 1.88 -5.87 3.63
N LYS A 80 1.65 -5.99 2.34
CA LYS A 80 0.60 -5.27 1.60
C LYS A 80 -0.20 -6.28 0.81
N THR A 81 -1.51 -6.24 0.93
CA THR A 81 -2.40 -7.14 0.19
C THR A 81 -3.19 -6.36 -0.84
N TYR A 82 -3.24 -6.90 -2.05
CA TYR A 82 -3.92 -6.32 -3.20
C TYR A 82 -5.01 -7.27 -3.70
N PHE A 83 -6.18 -6.72 -4.00
CA PHE A 83 -7.16 -7.38 -4.83
C PHE A 83 -6.81 -7.10 -6.31
N VAL A 84 -6.77 -8.16 -7.12
CA VAL A 84 -6.29 -8.11 -8.50
C VAL A 84 -7.28 -8.76 -9.43
N GLN A 85 -7.61 -8.08 -10.54
CA GLN A 85 -8.31 -8.68 -11.68
C GLN A 85 -7.39 -8.65 -12.88
N VAL A 86 -7.45 -9.72 -13.68
CA VAL A 86 -6.62 -9.91 -14.87
C VAL A 86 -7.47 -10.22 -16.11
N ASP A 87 -6.86 -10.13 -17.29
CA ASP A 87 -7.54 -10.27 -18.57
C ASP A 87 -7.78 -11.71 -19.02
N GLN A 88 -7.13 -12.67 -18.41
CA GLN A 88 -7.25 -14.10 -18.74
C GLN A 88 -7.06 -14.98 -17.52
N LYS A 89 -7.41 -16.25 -17.66
CA LYS A 89 -7.29 -17.20 -16.55
C LYS A 89 -5.88 -17.23 -15.96
N ILE A 90 -5.80 -17.10 -14.65
CA ILE A 90 -4.53 -17.22 -13.92
C ILE A 90 -4.07 -18.68 -14.00
N PRO A 91 -2.84 -18.96 -14.48
CA PRO A 91 -2.33 -20.33 -14.53
C PRO A 91 -2.29 -20.98 -13.15
N ASP A 92 -2.59 -22.28 -13.09
CA ASP A 92 -2.66 -23.04 -11.82
C ASP A 92 -1.30 -23.08 -11.07
N THR A 93 -0.19 -22.89 -11.78
CA THR A 93 1.17 -22.88 -11.20
C THR A 93 1.59 -21.54 -10.60
N THR A 94 0.79 -20.48 -10.78
CA THR A 94 1.15 -19.10 -10.42
C THR A 94 1.41 -18.94 -8.92
N ALA A 95 0.56 -19.52 -8.07
CA ALA A 95 0.72 -19.43 -6.60
C ALA A 95 2.07 -19.98 -6.15
N GLY A 96 2.48 -21.14 -6.68
CA GLY A 96 3.78 -21.75 -6.39
C GLY A 96 4.95 -20.91 -6.89
N GLN A 97 4.84 -20.35 -8.09
CA GLN A 97 5.86 -19.48 -8.67
C GLN A 97 6.05 -18.20 -7.85
N PHE A 98 4.95 -17.58 -7.43
CA PHE A 98 5.01 -16.35 -6.61
C PHE A 98 5.55 -16.63 -5.21
N ALA A 99 5.26 -17.81 -4.64
CA ALA A 99 5.80 -18.23 -3.35
C ALA A 99 7.33 -18.41 -3.38
N GLU A 100 7.88 -18.78 -4.51
CA GLU A 100 9.33 -18.91 -4.71
C GLU A 100 9.99 -17.58 -5.12
N GLY A 101 9.23 -16.66 -5.65
CA GLY A 101 9.72 -15.44 -6.27
C GLY A 101 9.89 -15.59 -7.77
N VAL A 102 9.64 -14.52 -8.51
CA VAL A 102 9.68 -14.48 -9.98
C VAL A 102 10.60 -13.37 -10.48
N ASP A 103 11.11 -13.57 -11.69
CA ASP A 103 11.86 -12.56 -12.43
C ASP A 103 10.88 -11.58 -13.06
N ILE A 104 10.99 -10.32 -12.69
CA ILE A 104 10.18 -9.21 -13.23
C ILE A 104 11.03 -8.19 -14.01
N GLY A 105 12.26 -8.58 -14.39
CA GLY A 105 13.16 -7.72 -15.14
C GLY A 105 14.13 -6.91 -14.27
N ASP A 106 14.11 -7.08 -12.96
CA ASP A 106 15.04 -6.46 -12.03
C ASP A 106 16.25 -7.38 -11.79
N GLU A 107 17.27 -6.86 -11.13
CA GLU A 107 18.50 -7.61 -10.83
C GLU A 107 18.21 -8.87 -9.99
N LYS A 108 17.27 -8.78 -9.06
CA LYS A 108 16.89 -9.89 -8.18
C LYS A 108 15.45 -10.29 -8.41
N ARG A 109 15.16 -11.57 -8.25
CA ARG A 109 13.79 -12.08 -8.19
C ARG A 109 12.99 -11.39 -7.07
N THR A 110 11.67 -11.38 -7.21
CA THR A 110 10.80 -10.90 -6.15
C THR A 110 10.96 -11.75 -4.89
N LEU A 111 10.73 -11.13 -3.74
CA LEU A 111 10.60 -11.86 -2.48
C LEU A 111 9.40 -12.81 -2.54
N PRO A 112 9.40 -13.89 -1.74
CA PRO A 112 8.24 -14.75 -1.62
C PRO A 112 6.96 -13.95 -1.40
N ALA A 113 5.95 -14.27 -2.20
CA ALA A 113 4.65 -13.62 -2.14
C ALA A 113 3.54 -14.67 -1.98
N ASP A 114 2.46 -14.29 -1.34
CA ASP A 114 1.32 -15.19 -1.08
C ASP A 114 0.17 -14.83 -2.02
N LEU A 115 -0.22 -15.77 -2.88
CA LEU A 115 -1.32 -15.62 -3.83
C LEU A 115 -2.49 -16.50 -3.43
N LYS A 116 -3.64 -15.87 -3.20
CA LYS A 116 -4.92 -16.52 -2.99
C LYS A 116 -5.79 -16.36 -4.22
N ILE A 117 -6.07 -17.44 -4.92
CA ILE A 117 -6.97 -17.46 -6.08
C ILE A 117 -8.42 -17.35 -5.60
N LEU A 118 -9.16 -16.37 -6.12
CA LEU A 118 -10.56 -16.14 -5.81
C LEU A 118 -11.49 -16.62 -6.94
N GLY A 119 -10.98 -16.64 -8.16
CA GLY A 119 -11.69 -17.04 -9.36
C GLY A 119 -10.71 -17.15 -10.52
N ASP A 120 -11.19 -17.46 -11.72
CA ASP A 120 -10.33 -17.63 -12.90
C ASP A 120 -9.46 -16.41 -13.19
N ARG A 121 -10.01 -15.22 -12.96
CA ARG A 121 -9.37 -13.93 -13.29
C ARG A 121 -9.24 -12.99 -12.08
N GLU A 122 -9.39 -13.51 -10.89
CA GLU A 122 -9.36 -12.73 -9.66
C GLU A 122 -8.50 -13.40 -8.61
N ALA A 123 -7.74 -12.60 -7.88
CA ALA A 123 -6.88 -13.08 -6.80
C ALA A 123 -6.62 -11.99 -5.76
N GLU A 124 -6.17 -12.42 -4.59
CA GLU A 124 -5.50 -11.57 -3.62
C GLU A 124 -4.02 -11.89 -3.58
N LEU A 125 -3.18 -10.87 -3.72
CA LEU A 125 -1.72 -11.00 -3.67
C LEU A 125 -1.17 -10.22 -2.47
N THR A 126 -0.43 -10.91 -1.61
CA THR A 126 0.29 -10.29 -0.49
C THR A 126 1.78 -10.28 -0.77
N ILE A 127 2.36 -9.09 -0.77
CA ILE A 127 3.80 -8.86 -0.95
C ILE A 127 4.39 -8.12 0.24
N SER A 128 5.69 -8.29 0.49
CA SER A 128 6.41 -7.65 1.60
C SER A 128 7.46 -6.63 1.12
N GLU A 129 7.36 -6.24 -0.12
CA GLU A 129 8.21 -5.23 -0.78
C GLU A 129 7.35 -4.33 -1.67
N GLY A 130 7.93 -3.30 -2.24
CA GLY A 130 7.19 -2.36 -3.08
C GLY A 130 8.01 -1.85 -4.25
N ARG A 131 8.35 -2.72 -5.20
CA ARG A 131 9.06 -2.32 -6.41
C ARG A 131 8.13 -1.63 -7.39
N PHE A 132 8.70 -0.83 -8.28
CA PHE A 132 7.96 -0.14 -9.34
C PHE A 132 7.07 -1.11 -10.13
N HIS A 133 5.75 -0.85 -10.15
CA HIS A 133 4.73 -1.66 -10.82
C HIS A 133 4.83 -3.17 -10.52
N GLN A 134 5.18 -3.51 -9.29
CA GLN A 134 5.52 -4.90 -8.95
C GLN A 134 4.39 -5.88 -9.22
N VAL A 135 3.17 -5.61 -8.75
CA VAL A 135 2.03 -6.52 -8.93
C VAL A 135 1.73 -6.71 -10.42
N LYS A 136 1.72 -5.64 -11.19
CA LYS A 136 1.50 -5.69 -12.65
C LYS A 136 2.56 -6.52 -13.35
N ARG A 137 3.83 -6.34 -12.99
CA ARG A 137 4.96 -7.09 -13.59
C ARG A 137 4.98 -8.56 -13.17
N MET A 138 4.59 -8.86 -11.93
CA MET A 138 4.48 -10.25 -11.47
C MET A 138 3.43 -11.00 -12.30
N PHE A 139 2.23 -10.45 -12.47
CA PHE A 139 1.20 -11.08 -13.31
C PHE A 139 1.59 -11.14 -14.78
N ALA A 140 2.27 -10.13 -15.29
CA ALA A 140 2.82 -10.17 -16.66
C ALA A 140 3.80 -11.32 -16.87
N SER A 141 4.59 -11.67 -15.87
CA SER A 141 5.56 -12.79 -15.94
C SER A 141 4.88 -14.15 -16.12
N VAL A 142 3.61 -14.28 -15.80
CA VAL A 142 2.80 -15.49 -16.02
C VAL A 142 1.77 -15.32 -17.14
N GLY A 143 1.92 -14.30 -17.96
CA GLY A 143 1.09 -14.07 -19.16
C GLY A 143 -0.24 -13.38 -18.89
N CYS A 144 -0.45 -12.78 -17.75
CA CYS A 144 -1.68 -12.07 -17.39
C CYS A 144 -1.46 -10.57 -17.33
N LYS A 145 -2.41 -9.81 -17.91
CA LYS A 145 -2.42 -8.35 -17.79
C LYS A 145 -3.38 -7.96 -16.66
N VAL A 146 -2.90 -7.18 -15.71
CA VAL A 146 -3.74 -6.62 -14.64
C VAL A 146 -4.68 -5.58 -15.26
N THR A 147 -5.99 -5.77 -15.06
CA THR A 147 -7.05 -4.88 -15.53
C THR A 147 -7.64 -4.04 -14.40
N TYR A 148 -7.54 -4.50 -13.16
CA TYR A 148 -7.96 -3.77 -11.97
C TYR A 148 -7.05 -4.12 -10.79
N LEU A 149 -6.67 -3.12 -10.02
CA LEU A 149 -5.78 -3.27 -8.87
C LEU A 149 -6.22 -2.37 -7.73
N LYS A 150 -6.39 -2.98 -6.55
CA LYS A 150 -6.80 -2.26 -5.33
C LYS A 150 -6.01 -2.78 -4.14
N ARG A 151 -5.28 -1.89 -3.46
CA ARG A 151 -4.67 -2.27 -2.19
C ARG A 151 -5.72 -2.29 -1.09
N ILE A 152 -5.88 -3.42 -0.43
CA ILE A 152 -6.92 -3.63 0.60
C ILE A 152 -6.39 -3.60 2.02
N SER A 153 -5.08 -3.82 2.21
CA SER A 153 -4.47 -3.80 3.54
C SER A 153 -2.99 -3.47 3.51
N MET A 154 -2.50 -3.01 4.66
CA MET A 154 -1.08 -2.81 4.95
C MET A 154 -0.83 -3.23 6.41
N GLY A 155 0.08 -4.19 6.63
CA GLY A 155 0.26 -4.80 7.95
C GLY A 155 -1.05 -5.41 8.44
N THR A 156 -1.46 -5.04 9.64
CA THR A 156 -2.73 -5.49 10.24
C THR A 156 -3.91 -4.57 9.93
N LEU A 157 -3.67 -3.44 9.28
CA LEU A 157 -4.70 -2.47 8.95
C LEU A 157 -5.38 -2.82 7.64
N THR A 158 -6.71 -2.69 7.61
CA THR A 158 -7.53 -2.95 6.42
C THR A 158 -8.29 -1.71 6.00
N LEU A 159 -8.59 -1.63 4.69
CA LEU A 159 -9.43 -0.57 4.14
C LEU A 159 -10.86 -0.64 4.70
N GLY A 160 -11.35 -1.86 4.98
CA GLY A 160 -12.69 -2.09 5.48
C GLY A 160 -13.75 -1.54 4.54
N THR A 161 -14.74 -0.85 5.12
CA THR A 161 -15.90 -0.30 4.41
C THR A 161 -15.74 1.19 4.08
N LEU A 162 -14.54 1.75 4.21
CA LEU A 162 -14.30 3.15 3.89
C LEU A 162 -14.63 3.43 2.41
N GLU A 163 -15.52 4.39 2.17
CA GLU A 163 -15.94 4.73 0.82
C GLU A 163 -14.80 5.32 -0.02
N LYS A 164 -14.85 5.05 -1.31
CA LYS A 164 -13.87 5.58 -2.27
C LYS A 164 -13.83 7.11 -2.24
N ALA A 165 -12.63 7.66 -2.33
CA ALA A 165 -12.34 9.09 -2.28
C ALA A 165 -12.66 9.77 -0.94
N THR A 166 -12.78 9.00 0.13
CA THR A 166 -12.95 9.51 1.50
C THR A 166 -11.78 9.12 2.38
N TYR A 167 -11.65 9.81 3.51
CA TYR A 167 -10.62 9.53 4.50
C TYR A 167 -11.19 9.59 5.91
N ARG A 168 -10.52 8.93 6.84
CA ARG A 168 -10.80 9.00 8.28
C ARG A 168 -9.51 8.96 9.10
N LYS A 169 -9.56 9.41 10.33
CA LYS A 169 -8.46 9.20 11.26
C LYS A 169 -8.31 7.72 11.60
N LEU A 170 -7.08 7.29 11.85
CA LEU A 170 -6.84 5.99 12.47
C LEU A 170 -7.37 5.98 13.90
N THR A 171 -7.86 4.84 14.34
CA THR A 171 -8.14 4.59 15.76
C THR A 171 -6.84 4.44 16.53
N GLU A 172 -6.89 4.59 17.86
CA GLU A 172 -5.71 4.38 18.71
C GLU A 172 -5.15 2.96 18.58
N GLN A 173 -6.02 1.97 18.46
CA GLN A 173 -5.63 0.57 18.24
C GLN A 173 -4.96 0.36 16.90
N GLU A 174 -5.49 0.94 15.84
CA GLU A 174 -4.87 0.89 14.51
C GLU A 174 -3.48 1.52 14.52
N LEU A 175 -3.35 2.68 15.14
CA LEU A 175 -2.06 3.36 15.25
C LEU A 175 -1.04 2.55 16.07
N ALA A 176 -1.45 1.97 17.18
CA ALA A 176 -0.60 1.10 17.99
C ALA A 176 -0.11 -0.11 17.20
N SER A 177 -0.99 -0.77 16.45
CA SER A 177 -0.65 -1.88 15.56
C SER A 177 0.35 -1.46 14.47
N LEU A 178 0.14 -0.30 13.87
CA LEU A 178 1.00 0.22 12.81
C LEU A 178 2.42 0.53 13.33
N LYS A 179 2.51 1.16 14.48
CA LYS A 179 3.80 1.44 15.16
C LYS A 179 4.55 0.17 15.50
N LYS A 180 3.83 -0.86 15.94
CA LYS A 180 4.41 -2.18 16.24
C LYS A 180 5.00 -2.86 15.00
N GLU A 181 4.34 -2.77 13.86
CA GLU A 181 4.86 -3.24 12.56
C GLU A 181 6.17 -2.52 12.21
N ALA A 182 6.27 -1.24 12.51
CA ALA A 182 7.43 -0.40 12.21
C ALA A 182 8.59 -0.56 13.20
N GLU A 183 8.41 -1.29 14.30
CA GLU A 183 9.45 -1.55 15.31
C GLU A 183 10.19 -2.86 15.05
N ASN A 184 9.54 -3.84 14.44
CA ASN A 184 10.09 -5.17 14.24
C ASN A 184 10.93 -5.23 12.97
N LYS A 185 12.21 -4.84 13.05
CA LYS A 185 13.19 -5.23 12.04
C LYS A 185 13.24 -6.76 12.00
N GLN A 186 12.81 -7.35 10.91
CA GLN A 186 13.14 -8.75 10.70
C GLN A 186 14.65 -8.82 10.50
N SER A 187 15.34 -9.49 11.41
CA SER A 187 16.73 -9.88 11.20
C SER A 187 16.78 -10.66 9.90
N SER A 188 17.49 -10.13 8.92
CA SER A 188 17.87 -10.88 7.74
C SER A 188 18.54 -12.15 8.24
N GLY A 189 17.82 -13.27 8.15
CA GLY A 189 18.41 -14.58 8.35
C GLY A 189 19.55 -14.73 7.34
N VAL A 190 20.74 -14.93 7.85
CA VAL A 190 21.94 -15.30 7.11
C VAL A 190 21.68 -16.62 6.41
#